data_7d24d20e549540480fe8671eceb10a50
#
_entry.id   7d24d20e549540480fe8671eceb10a50
#
_cell.length_a   1.000
_cell.length_b   1.000
_cell.length_c   1.000
_cell.angle_alpha   90.00
_cell.angle_beta   90.00
_cell.angle_gamma   90.00
#
_symmetry.space_group_name_H-M   'P 1'
#
loop_
_entity.id
_entity.type
_entity.pdbx_description
1 polymer ?
#
loop_
_entity_poly.entity_id
_entity_poly.type
_entity_poly.pdbx_seq_one_letter_code
_entity_poly.pdbx_strand_id
1 'polypeptide(L)'
;CCIAVQAQTSSKNYLLEKQMLDVSDNQIQSISDKAGSLLYDGSFDFKDGASESTEYFYNANGALTKDLNKGISKIEYDVLDNLSCITFNNGFKTKYVYDAGGSKLKTIHEALTTNTTDYIGDFIFEDGKLSKYQFEGGYCSFDSHLNPTYHYYEKDHLGSIRMVVNENGTIEQVNHYYPFGGVYGDLGYNSELQRNKYIGKEFDHTSGWDWYDHGARMYDAAKGSWD
;
A
#
# COMPACT_ATOMS: atom_id res chain seq x y z
N CYS A 1 -20.81 -12.36 -0.33
CA CYS A 1 -20.98 -11.19 0.54
C CYS A 1 -20.86 -9.93 -0.31
N CYS A 2 -21.84 -9.03 -0.28
CA CYS A 2 -21.76 -7.76 -1.01
C CYS A 2 -21.28 -6.70 -0.02
N ILE A 3 -20.14 -6.07 -0.27
CA ILE A 3 -19.72 -4.87 0.44
C ILE A 3 -20.17 -3.68 -0.42
N ALA A 4 -21.14 -2.92 0.05
CA ALA A 4 -21.57 -1.67 -0.57
C ALA A 4 -21.10 -0.52 0.33
N VAL A 5 -20.22 0.33 -0.16
CA VAL A 5 -19.87 1.57 0.52
C VAL A 5 -20.73 2.68 -0.07
N GLN A 6 -21.64 3.21 0.73
CA GLN A 6 -22.47 4.35 0.36
C GLN A 6 -21.93 5.61 1.04
N ALA A 7 -21.52 6.60 0.25
CA ALA A 7 -21.35 7.96 0.74
C ALA A 7 -22.60 8.77 0.43
N GLN A 8 -23.26 9.29 1.46
CA GLN A 8 -24.36 10.25 1.31
C GLN A 8 -23.80 11.66 1.33
N THR A 9 -23.83 12.34 0.19
CA THR A 9 -23.80 13.80 0.15
C THR A 9 -25.15 14.27 -0.35
N SER A 10 -25.67 15.36 0.23
CA SER A 10 -27.00 15.93 0.04
C SER A 10 -27.60 15.69 -1.35
N SER A 11 -28.63 14.87 -1.42
CA SER A 11 -29.56 14.61 -2.54
C SER A 11 -29.18 13.67 -3.68
N LYS A 12 -28.00 13.06 -3.71
CA LYS A 12 -27.68 11.96 -4.65
C LYS A 12 -27.00 10.81 -3.92
N ASN A 13 -27.57 9.62 -3.97
CA ASN A 13 -26.92 8.40 -3.55
C ASN A 13 -25.88 8.04 -4.60
N TYR A 14 -24.60 8.24 -4.30
CA TYR A 14 -23.51 7.71 -5.12
C TYR A 14 -23.13 6.35 -4.57
N LEU A 15 -23.26 5.33 -5.40
CA LEU A 15 -22.64 4.05 -5.16
C LEU A 15 -21.16 4.27 -5.48
N LEU A 16 -20.32 4.39 -4.46
CA LEU A 16 -18.88 4.62 -4.65
C LEU A 16 -18.19 3.33 -5.11
N GLU A 17 -18.71 2.20 -4.65
CA GLU A 17 -18.15 0.90 -4.95
C GLU A 17 -19.22 -0.17 -4.82
N LYS A 18 -19.32 -1.06 -5.78
CA LYS A 18 -20.14 -2.25 -5.70
C LYS A 18 -19.30 -3.45 -6.08
N GLN A 19 -18.64 -3.99 -5.10
CA GLN A 19 -17.90 -5.24 -5.22
C GLN A 19 -18.82 -6.41 -4.90
N MET A 20 -18.77 -7.44 -5.73
CA MET A 20 -19.32 -8.75 -5.44
C MET A 20 -18.17 -9.72 -5.26
N LEU A 21 -18.04 -10.24 -4.03
CA LEU A 21 -17.02 -11.22 -3.71
C LEU A 21 -17.62 -12.62 -3.82
N ASP A 22 -16.97 -13.48 -4.58
CA ASP A 22 -17.17 -14.92 -4.53
C ASP A 22 -16.13 -15.53 -3.59
N VAL A 23 -16.58 -16.23 -2.56
CA VAL A 23 -15.74 -16.73 -1.47
C VAL A 23 -15.98 -18.23 -1.31
N SER A 24 -14.92 -19.01 -1.32
CA SER A 24 -14.93 -20.43 -0.95
C SER A 24 -14.03 -20.64 0.26
N ASP A 25 -14.57 -21.28 1.32
CA ASP A 25 -13.82 -21.63 2.53
C ASP A 25 -13.02 -20.45 3.15
N ASN A 26 -13.60 -19.27 3.21
CA ASN A 26 -12.95 -18.05 3.72
C ASN A 26 -11.83 -17.46 2.81
N GLN A 27 -11.72 -17.93 1.58
CA GLN A 27 -10.80 -17.39 0.57
C GLN A 27 -11.58 -16.74 -0.57
N ILE A 28 -11.20 -15.53 -0.95
CA ILE A 28 -11.80 -14.81 -2.08
C ILE A 28 -11.41 -15.57 -3.35
N GLN A 29 -12.39 -15.94 -4.18
CA GLN A 29 -12.17 -16.58 -5.46
C GLN A 29 -12.15 -15.59 -6.61
N SER A 30 -13.10 -14.66 -6.62
CA SER A 30 -13.19 -13.60 -7.61
C SER A 30 -13.85 -12.35 -7.02
N ILE A 31 -13.58 -11.20 -7.62
CA ILE A 31 -14.23 -9.93 -7.30
C ILE A 31 -14.71 -9.32 -8.60
N SER A 32 -15.99 -8.98 -8.69
CA SER A 32 -16.48 -8.16 -9.80
C SER A 32 -16.87 -6.78 -9.29
N ASP A 33 -16.31 -5.74 -9.92
CA ASP A 33 -16.66 -4.36 -9.64
C ASP A 33 -17.57 -3.84 -10.75
N LYS A 34 -18.69 -3.22 -10.34
CA LYS A 34 -19.66 -2.55 -11.24
C LYS A 34 -19.83 -1.08 -10.88
N ALA A 35 -18.92 -0.52 -10.11
CA ALA A 35 -18.92 0.90 -9.81
C ALA A 35 -18.59 1.72 -11.07
N GLY A 36 -19.11 2.94 -11.10
CA GLY A 36 -18.70 3.92 -12.11
C GLY A 36 -17.38 4.60 -11.71
N SER A 37 -17.01 5.63 -12.46
CA SER A 37 -15.84 6.45 -12.15
C SER A 37 -15.95 7.04 -10.73
N LEU A 38 -14.85 7.05 -10.02
CA LEU A 38 -14.77 7.65 -8.69
C LEU A 38 -15.05 9.15 -8.73
N LEU A 39 -15.62 9.67 -7.64
CA LEU A 39 -15.98 11.08 -7.52
C LEU A 39 -14.75 11.99 -7.40
N TYR A 40 -13.66 11.49 -6.85
CA TYR A 40 -12.44 12.23 -6.60
C TYR A 40 -11.30 11.69 -7.45
N ASP A 41 -10.65 12.54 -8.23
CA ASP A 41 -9.46 12.18 -8.99
C ASP A 41 -8.35 11.68 -8.05
N GLY A 42 -7.59 10.66 -8.49
CA GLY A 42 -6.51 10.06 -7.71
C GLY A 42 -6.96 9.26 -6.49
N SER A 43 -8.25 8.99 -6.38
CA SER A 43 -8.77 8.11 -5.34
C SER A 43 -8.33 6.67 -5.60
N PHE A 44 -8.04 5.97 -4.50
CA PHE A 44 -7.77 4.55 -4.51
C PHE A 44 -9.03 3.79 -4.93
N ASP A 45 -8.90 2.95 -5.94
CA ASP A 45 -9.99 2.18 -6.54
C ASP A 45 -9.58 0.73 -6.72
N PHE A 46 -10.55 -0.18 -6.57
CA PHE A 46 -10.36 -1.55 -6.98
C PHE A 46 -10.29 -1.59 -8.51
N LYS A 47 -9.24 -2.22 -9.03
CA LYS A 47 -9.08 -2.44 -10.46
C LYS A 47 -9.52 -3.86 -10.79
N ASP A 48 -10.70 -3.98 -11.41
CA ASP A 48 -11.21 -5.24 -11.94
C ASP A 48 -10.45 -5.55 -13.25
N GLY A 49 -9.27 -6.15 -13.10
CA GLY A 49 -8.34 -6.45 -14.19
C GLY A 49 -8.50 -7.84 -14.79
N ALA A 50 -9.36 -8.67 -14.22
CA ALA A 50 -9.61 -10.04 -14.64
C ALA A 50 -11.11 -10.34 -14.67
N SER A 51 -11.52 -11.38 -15.40
CA SER A 51 -12.93 -11.80 -15.52
C SER A 51 -13.04 -13.32 -15.43
N GLU A 52 -12.16 -13.92 -14.65
CA GLU A 52 -12.08 -15.37 -14.50
C GLU A 52 -12.94 -15.83 -13.32
N SER A 53 -13.35 -17.11 -13.33
CA SER A 53 -14.07 -17.69 -12.18
C SER A 53 -13.20 -17.81 -10.93
N THR A 54 -11.86 -17.82 -11.10
CA THR A 54 -10.89 -17.82 -10.02
C THR A 54 -9.78 -16.84 -10.38
N GLU A 55 -9.67 -15.77 -9.61
CA GLU A 55 -8.72 -14.67 -9.84
C GLU A 55 -7.62 -14.65 -8.78
N TYR A 56 -7.88 -15.27 -7.63
CA TYR A 56 -7.00 -15.34 -6.48
C TYR A 56 -6.63 -16.79 -6.17
N PHE A 57 -5.36 -17.06 -6.01
CA PHE A 57 -4.84 -18.40 -5.73
C PHE A 57 -4.06 -18.40 -4.43
N TYR A 58 -4.22 -19.46 -3.65
CA TYR A 58 -3.64 -19.56 -2.32
C TYR A 58 -2.80 -20.84 -2.18
N ASN A 59 -1.85 -20.82 -1.27
CA ASN A 59 -1.11 -22.01 -0.88
C ASN A 59 -1.87 -22.80 0.20
N ALA A 60 -1.29 -23.91 0.65
CA ALA A 60 -1.89 -24.75 1.68
C ALA A 60 -2.03 -24.05 3.05
N ASN A 61 -1.25 -22.99 3.30
CA ASN A 61 -1.32 -22.19 4.53
C ASN A 61 -2.37 -21.06 4.42
N GLY A 62 -3.01 -20.90 3.26
CA GLY A 62 -3.99 -19.85 3.00
C GLY A 62 -3.38 -18.51 2.56
N ALA A 63 -2.06 -18.45 2.35
CA ALA A 63 -1.41 -17.24 1.85
C ALA A 63 -1.57 -17.11 0.34
N LEU A 64 -1.76 -15.88 -0.14
CA LEU A 64 -2.00 -15.54 -1.55
C LEU A 64 -0.76 -15.87 -2.41
N THR A 65 -0.92 -16.60 -3.48
CA THR A 65 0.18 -16.95 -4.39
C THR A 65 0.07 -16.29 -5.77
N LYS A 66 -1.13 -15.80 -6.12
CA LYS A 66 -1.39 -15.14 -7.40
C LYS A 66 -2.61 -14.24 -7.28
N ASP A 67 -2.56 -13.08 -7.93
CA ASP A 67 -3.66 -12.10 -8.03
C ASP A 67 -3.75 -11.61 -9.47
N LEU A 68 -4.79 -12.05 -10.19
CA LEU A 68 -4.97 -11.71 -11.59
C LEU A 68 -5.37 -10.25 -11.77
N ASN A 69 -6.13 -9.69 -10.83
CA ASN A 69 -6.60 -8.30 -10.91
C ASN A 69 -5.44 -7.30 -10.81
N LYS A 70 -4.43 -7.60 -10.02
CA LYS A 70 -3.21 -6.81 -9.90
C LYS A 70 -2.12 -7.20 -10.91
N GLY A 71 -2.39 -8.17 -11.79
CA GLY A 71 -1.40 -8.67 -12.73
C GLY A 71 -0.22 -9.37 -12.04
N ILE A 72 -0.43 -9.94 -10.85
CA ILE A 72 0.57 -10.69 -10.11
C ILE A 72 0.55 -12.14 -10.57
N SER A 73 1.62 -12.57 -11.20
CA SER A 73 1.77 -13.95 -11.70
C SER A 73 2.27 -14.93 -10.65
N LYS A 74 3.01 -14.45 -9.64
CA LYS A 74 3.56 -15.29 -8.58
C LYS A 74 3.87 -14.47 -7.34
N ILE A 75 3.54 -15.04 -6.17
CA ILE A 75 3.99 -14.57 -4.85
C ILE A 75 4.74 -15.71 -4.19
N GLU A 76 5.89 -15.42 -3.62
CA GLU A 76 6.78 -16.36 -2.94
C GLU A 76 7.00 -15.91 -1.50
N TYR A 77 7.06 -16.86 -0.60
CA TYR A 77 7.27 -16.66 0.82
C TYR A 77 8.58 -17.33 1.25
N ASP A 78 9.20 -16.81 2.30
CA ASP A 78 10.37 -17.44 2.91
C ASP A 78 9.98 -18.60 3.86
N VAL A 79 10.96 -19.18 4.53
CA VAL A 79 10.74 -20.30 5.45
C VAL A 79 9.98 -19.92 6.72
N LEU A 80 9.81 -18.63 6.99
CA LEU A 80 9.06 -18.07 8.12
C LEU A 80 7.68 -17.55 7.68
N ASP A 81 7.26 -17.88 6.46
CA ASP A 81 6.04 -17.38 5.82
C ASP A 81 6.00 -15.82 5.64
N ASN A 82 7.15 -15.14 5.62
CA ASN A 82 7.21 -13.75 5.22
C ASN A 82 7.20 -13.63 3.69
N LEU A 83 6.52 -12.62 3.18
CA LEU A 83 6.49 -12.31 1.75
C LEU A 83 7.89 -12.00 1.22
N SER A 84 8.46 -12.85 0.37
CA SER A 84 9.85 -12.71 -0.11
C SER A 84 9.97 -12.16 -1.52
N CYS A 85 9.04 -12.49 -2.42
CA CYS A 85 9.10 -12.02 -3.80
C CYS A 85 7.72 -11.98 -4.44
N ILE A 86 7.42 -10.88 -5.14
CA ILE A 86 6.27 -10.73 -6.03
C ILE A 86 6.79 -10.63 -7.44
N THR A 87 6.20 -11.39 -8.35
CA THR A 87 6.47 -11.33 -9.79
C THR A 87 5.21 -10.91 -10.52
N PHE A 88 5.30 -9.87 -11.34
CA PHE A 88 4.22 -9.35 -12.16
C PHE A 88 4.21 -9.96 -13.57
N ASN A 89 3.07 -9.90 -14.26
CA ASN A 89 2.91 -10.41 -15.62
C ASN A 89 3.86 -9.76 -16.64
N ASN A 90 4.27 -8.50 -16.39
CA ASN A 90 5.25 -7.78 -17.22
C ASN A 90 6.71 -8.16 -16.93
N GLY A 91 6.95 -9.10 -16.01
CA GLY A 91 8.27 -9.57 -15.59
C GLY A 91 8.94 -8.72 -14.51
N PHE A 92 8.32 -7.63 -14.07
CA PHE A 92 8.81 -6.83 -12.94
C PHE A 92 8.72 -7.64 -11.65
N LYS A 93 9.58 -7.30 -10.67
CA LYS A 93 9.61 -7.98 -9.38
C LYS A 93 9.77 -6.98 -8.24
N THR A 94 9.15 -7.30 -7.13
CA THR A 94 9.44 -6.69 -5.84
C THR A 94 9.92 -7.78 -4.89
N LYS A 95 11.10 -7.59 -4.28
CA LYS A 95 11.71 -8.55 -3.36
C LYS A 95 11.89 -7.91 -2.00
N TYR A 96 11.70 -8.72 -0.96
CA TYR A 96 11.89 -8.31 0.42
C TYR A 96 12.93 -9.20 1.08
N VAL A 97 13.77 -8.59 1.91
CA VAL A 97 14.76 -9.29 2.73
C VAL A 97 14.46 -8.99 4.17
N TYR A 98 14.39 -10.05 4.98
CA TYR A 98 14.12 -9.95 6.41
C TYR A 98 15.29 -10.50 7.22
N ASP A 99 15.38 -10.07 8.46
CA ASP A 99 16.25 -10.73 9.44
C ASP A 99 15.57 -12.00 10.00
N ALA A 100 16.28 -12.72 10.87
CA ALA A 100 15.76 -13.93 11.51
C ALA A 100 14.56 -13.67 12.46
N GLY A 101 14.31 -12.43 12.83
CA GLY A 101 13.17 -11.99 13.66
C GLY A 101 11.96 -11.54 12.84
N GLY A 102 12.06 -11.55 11.50
CA GLY A 102 11.01 -11.08 10.60
C GLY A 102 10.99 -9.56 10.40
N SER A 103 12.03 -8.83 10.84
CA SER A 103 12.12 -7.40 10.57
C SER A 103 12.61 -7.18 9.14
N LYS A 104 11.93 -6.33 8.40
CA LYS A 104 12.30 -5.99 7.02
C LYS A 104 13.61 -5.20 7.00
N LEU A 105 14.61 -5.72 6.29
CA LEU A 105 15.92 -5.10 6.12
C LEU A 105 16.07 -4.42 4.76
N LYS A 106 15.40 -4.92 3.73
CA LYS A 106 15.53 -4.39 2.37
C LYS A 106 14.29 -4.65 1.52
N THR A 107 13.96 -3.68 0.68
CA THR A 107 13.04 -3.83 -0.44
C THR A 107 13.81 -3.57 -1.74
N ILE A 108 13.56 -4.37 -2.77
CA ILE A 108 14.18 -4.26 -4.10
C ILE A 108 13.07 -4.28 -5.14
N HIS A 109 12.92 -3.18 -5.87
CA HIS A 109 12.01 -3.10 -7.00
C HIS A 109 12.79 -3.26 -8.31
N GLU A 110 12.60 -4.38 -8.99
CA GLU A 110 13.22 -4.70 -10.29
C GLU A 110 12.20 -4.41 -11.40
N ALA A 111 12.37 -3.28 -12.07
CA ALA A 111 11.58 -2.84 -13.21
C ALA A 111 12.52 -2.52 -14.38
N LEU A 112 12.27 -1.44 -15.13
CA LEU A 112 13.21 -0.93 -16.15
C LEU A 112 14.54 -0.47 -15.49
N THR A 113 14.46 -0.01 -14.26
CA THR A 113 15.59 0.25 -13.38
C THR A 113 15.40 -0.53 -12.09
N THR A 114 16.47 -0.83 -11.39
CA THR A 114 16.40 -1.44 -10.06
C THR A 114 16.57 -0.36 -9.01
N ASN A 115 15.60 -0.25 -8.12
CA ASN A 115 15.64 0.67 -6.99
C ASN A 115 15.67 -0.14 -5.69
N THR A 116 16.46 0.30 -4.72
CA THR A 116 16.59 -0.38 -3.44
C THR A 116 16.26 0.55 -2.29
N THR A 117 15.59 0.01 -1.28
CA THR A 117 15.39 0.67 0.01
C THR A 117 15.95 -0.22 1.10
N ASP A 118 16.96 0.25 1.83
CA ASP A 118 17.55 -0.46 2.97
C ASP A 118 17.04 0.17 4.28
N TYR A 119 16.67 -0.67 5.25
CA TYR A 119 16.16 -0.28 6.56
C TYR A 119 17.19 -0.68 7.63
N ILE A 120 17.77 0.29 8.31
CA ILE A 120 18.80 0.06 9.36
C ILE A 120 18.33 0.77 10.63
N GLY A 121 17.56 0.06 11.45
CA GLY A 121 16.82 0.68 12.56
C GLY A 121 15.84 1.72 12.02
N ASP A 122 15.94 2.96 12.50
CA ASP A 122 15.09 4.07 12.05
C ASP A 122 15.64 4.81 10.82
N PHE A 123 16.80 4.38 10.30
CA PHE A 123 17.41 4.97 9.11
C PHE A 123 16.95 4.24 7.84
N ILE A 124 16.60 5.03 6.82
CA ILE A 124 16.20 4.55 5.50
C ILE A 124 17.20 5.05 4.47
N PHE A 125 17.74 4.13 3.70
CA PHE A 125 18.63 4.41 2.58
C PHE A 125 17.93 4.07 1.28
N GLU A 126 17.93 5.00 0.33
CA GLU A 126 17.42 4.78 -1.02
C GLU A 126 18.60 4.73 -1.99
N ASP A 127 18.73 3.61 -2.73
CA ASP A 127 19.84 3.32 -3.64
C ASP A 127 21.22 3.53 -2.99
N GLY A 128 21.36 3.07 -1.74
CA GLY A 128 22.59 3.13 -0.95
C GLY A 128 22.92 4.51 -0.38
N LYS A 129 22.03 5.49 -0.50
CA LYS A 129 22.19 6.85 0.06
C LYS A 129 21.24 7.05 1.22
N LEU A 130 21.73 7.66 2.30
CA LEU A 130 20.87 8.05 3.42
C LEU A 130 19.80 9.02 2.91
N SER A 131 18.53 8.59 3.03
CA SER A 131 17.36 9.33 2.59
C SER A 131 16.57 9.92 3.76
N LYS A 132 16.30 9.07 4.78
CA LYS A 132 15.41 9.46 5.89
C LYS A 132 15.88 8.87 7.21
N TYR A 133 15.55 9.56 8.29
CA TYR A 133 15.55 9.05 9.65
C TYR A 133 14.15 9.18 10.23
N GLN A 134 13.57 8.10 10.70
CA GLN A 134 12.22 8.09 11.26
C GLN A 134 12.26 8.32 12.78
N PHE A 135 11.29 9.03 13.32
CA PHE A 135 11.06 9.20 14.74
C PHE A 135 9.55 9.17 15.03
N GLU A 136 9.14 9.05 16.26
CA GLU A 136 7.74 8.80 16.65
C GLU A 136 6.74 9.82 16.06
N GLY A 137 7.12 11.08 15.99
CA GLY A 137 6.27 12.18 15.52
C GLY A 137 6.44 12.56 14.05
N GLY A 138 7.31 11.88 13.29
CA GLY A 138 7.60 12.28 11.91
C GLY A 138 8.86 11.64 11.34
N TYR A 139 9.53 12.37 10.48
CA TYR A 139 10.82 11.95 9.92
C TYR A 139 11.70 13.16 9.59
N CYS A 140 12.98 12.89 9.45
CA CYS A 140 13.94 13.82 8.90
C CYS A 140 14.37 13.31 7.53
N SER A 141 14.30 14.13 6.50
CA SER A 141 14.87 13.84 5.17
C SER A 141 16.25 14.48 5.05
N PHE A 142 17.10 13.91 4.20
CA PHE A 142 18.45 14.38 3.95
C PHE A 142 18.64 14.71 2.48
N ASP A 143 19.22 15.87 2.20
CA ASP A 143 19.65 16.22 0.85
C ASP A 143 20.97 15.53 0.45
N SER A 144 21.47 15.79 -0.76
CA SER A 144 22.73 15.21 -1.24
C SER A 144 23.96 15.64 -0.46
N HIS A 145 23.86 16.66 0.40
CA HIS A 145 24.93 17.16 1.27
C HIS A 145 24.71 16.74 2.73
N LEU A 146 23.72 15.88 2.98
CA LEU A 146 23.28 15.41 4.29
C LEU A 146 22.72 16.54 5.19
N ASN A 147 22.21 17.62 4.61
CA ASN A 147 21.50 18.62 5.39
C ASN A 147 20.11 18.07 5.75
N PRO A 148 19.70 18.13 7.03
CA PRO A 148 18.41 17.62 7.47
C PRO A 148 17.28 18.62 7.20
N THR A 149 16.09 18.09 6.91
CA THR A 149 14.81 18.81 6.93
C THR A 149 13.82 17.98 7.75
N TYR A 150 13.16 18.61 8.71
CA TYR A 150 12.23 17.93 9.60
C TYR A 150 10.80 18.02 9.10
N HIS A 151 10.11 16.87 9.18
CA HIS A 151 8.72 16.70 8.78
C HIS A 151 7.93 16.07 9.91
N TYR A 152 6.78 16.64 10.25
CA TYR A 152 5.96 16.24 11.38
C TYR A 152 4.64 15.65 10.89
N TYR A 153 4.16 14.60 11.57
CA TYR A 153 2.91 13.93 11.27
C TYR A 153 1.78 14.46 12.14
N GLU A 154 0.69 14.88 11.49
CA GLU A 154 -0.61 15.03 12.13
C GLU A 154 -1.39 13.72 11.93
N LYS A 155 -1.67 13.02 13.02
CA LYS A 155 -2.30 11.70 13.03
C LYS A 155 -3.72 11.77 13.57
N ASP A 156 -4.60 10.91 13.07
CA ASP A 156 -5.90 10.69 13.68
C ASP A 156 -5.80 9.75 14.91
N HIS A 157 -6.94 9.50 15.55
CA HIS A 157 -7.02 8.65 16.75
C HIS A 157 -6.65 7.18 16.52
N LEU A 158 -6.59 6.73 15.29
CA LEU A 158 -6.13 5.38 14.89
C LEU A 158 -4.63 5.36 14.56
N GLY A 159 -3.96 6.52 14.54
CA GLY A 159 -2.58 6.65 14.13
C GLY A 159 -2.38 6.80 12.62
N SER A 160 -3.45 6.98 11.84
CA SER A 160 -3.34 7.24 10.42
C SER A 160 -2.82 8.65 10.17
N ILE A 161 -1.82 8.79 9.29
CA ILE A 161 -1.19 10.07 8.99
C ILE A 161 -2.12 10.88 8.08
N ARG A 162 -2.72 11.93 8.63
CA ARG A 162 -3.67 12.79 7.92
C ARG A 162 -2.98 13.92 7.18
N MET A 163 -1.87 14.40 7.73
CA MET A 163 -1.13 15.52 7.17
C MET A 163 0.36 15.39 7.51
N VAL A 164 1.20 15.88 6.63
CA VAL A 164 2.63 16.10 6.85
C VAL A 164 2.93 17.58 6.74
N VAL A 165 3.60 18.11 7.75
CA VAL A 165 3.99 19.53 7.83
C VAL A 165 5.49 19.61 8.03
N ASN A 166 6.18 20.45 7.27
CA ASN A 166 7.62 20.66 7.48
C ASN A 166 7.91 21.60 8.67
N GLU A 167 9.18 21.71 9.00
CA GLU A 167 9.67 22.55 10.12
C GLU A 167 9.30 24.04 10.01
N ASN A 168 8.96 24.54 8.80
CA ASN A 168 8.53 25.89 8.55
C ASN A 168 7.00 26.07 8.64
N GLY A 169 6.26 25.01 9.00
CA GLY A 169 4.80 25.03 9.06
C GLY A 169 4.10 24.87 7.71
N THR A 170 4.82 24.51 6.65
CA THR A 170 4.22 24.28 5.32
C THR A 170 3.62 22.89 5.26
N ILE A 171 2.37 22.78 4.82
CA ILE A 171 1.72 21.52 4.55
C ILE A 171 2.30 20.93 3.26
N GLU A 172 2.84 19.70 3.34
CA GLU A 172 3.50 19.03 2.24
C GLU A 172 2.72 17.82 1.71
N GLN A 173 1.93 17.20 2.58
CA GLN A 173 1.08 16.07 2.20
C GLN A 173 -0.22 16.10 2.99
N VAL A 174 -1.34 15.76 2.34
CA VAL A 174 -2.64 15.54 2.97
C VAL A 174 -3.19 14.20 2.51
N ASN A 175 -3.67 13.39 3.46
CA ASN A 175 -4.24 12.08 3.19
C ASN A 175 -5.66 12.00 3.77
N HIS A 176 -6.59 11.55 2.95
CA HIS A 176 -7.92 11.12 3.37
C HIS A 176 -8.04 9.62 3.15
N TYR A 177 -8.82 8.95 3.97
CA TYR A 177 -8.96 7.49 3.90
C TYR A 177 -10.41 7.07 3.87
N TYR A 178 -10.72 6.10 3.00
CA TYR A 178 -11.91 5.29 3.12
C TYR A 178 -11.85 4.41 4.38
N PRO A 179 -12.97 3.84 4.84
CA PRO A 179 -13.01 3.08 6.10
C PRO A 179 -11.97 1.95 6.21
N PHE A 180 -11.60 1.33 5.09
CA PHE A 180 -10.59 0.26 5.03
C PHE A 180 -9.18 0.73 4.64
N GLY A 181 -8.93 2.04 4.64
CA GLY A 181 -7.59 2.59 4.46
C GLY A 181 -7.21 2.95 3.02
N GLY A 182 -8.09 2.76 2.05
CA GLY A 182 -7.88 3.28 0.71
C GLY A 182 -7.73 4.80 0.74
N VAL A 183 -6.67 5.34 0.11
CA VAL A 183 -6.40 6.80 0.08
C VAL A 183 -7.31 7.49 -0.94
N TYR A 184 -7.83 8.66 -0.64
CA TYR A 184 -8.57 9.48 -1.60
C TYR A 184 -8.34 10.97 -1.42
N GLY A 185 -8.59 11.73 -2.48
CA GLY A 185 -8.63 13.19 -2.48
C GLY A 185 -7.24 13.84 -2.45
N ASP A 186 -7.26 15.12 -2.66
CA ASP A 186 -6.17 16.08 -2.47
C ASP A 186 -4.90 15.85 -3.30
N LEU A 187 -5.07 15.71 -4.61
CA LEU A 187 -3.96 15.59 -5.57
C LEU A 187 -3.02 16.83 -5.60
N GLY A 188 -3.43 17.94 -4.97
CA GLY A 188 -2.60 19.12 -4.85
C GLY A 188 -1.39 18.94 -3.96
N TYR A 189 -1.35 17.89 -3.15
CA TYR A 189 -0.27 17.57 -2.23
C TYR A 189 0.45 16.29 -2.64
N ASN A 190 1.78 16.32 -2.53
CA ASN A 190 2.65 15.22 -2.96
C ASN A 190 2.38 13.93 -2.17
N SER A 191 1.56 13.04 -2.71
CA SER A 191 1.21 11.76 -2.08
C SER A 191 2.39 10.80 -1.98
N GLU A 192 3.44 11.00 -2.77
CA GLU A 192 4.64 10.15 -2.81
C GLU A 192 5.75 10.64 -1.89
N LEU A 193 5.59 11.79 -1.23
CA LEU A 193 6.60 12.39 -0.37
C LEU A 193 7.09 11.43 0.72
N GLN A 194 6.16 10.72 1.33
CA GLN A 194 6.44 9.65 2.28
C GLN A 194 5.37 8.56 2.20
N ARG A 195 5.76 7.35 2.56
CA ARG A 195 4.93 6.14 2.35
C ARG A 195 4.06 5.77 3.55
N ASN A 196 4.40 6.20 4.75
CA ASN A 196 3.61 5.86 5.94
C ASN A 196 2.26 6.59 5.91
N LYS A 197 1.14 5.84 5.90
CA LYS A 197 -0.20 6.39 5.72
C LYS A 197 -1.20 5.83 6.73
N TYR A 198 -2.10 4.96 6.31
CA TYR A 198 -3.16 4.36 7.12
C TYR A 198 -2.57 3.62 8.31
N ILE A 199 -3.06 3.93 9.52
CA ILE A 199 -2.57 3.43 10.82
C ILE A 199 -1.03 3.43 10.95
N GLY A 200 -0.37 4.41 10.30
CA GLY A 200 1.08 4.59 10.32
C GLY A 200 1.87 3.56 9.52
N LYS A 201 1.21 2.71 8.73
CA LYS A 201 1.87 1.65 7.97
C LYS A 201 2.41 2.14 6.62
N GLU A 202 3.52 1.54 6.20
CA GLU A 202 4.13 1.83 4.90
C GLU A 202 3.22 1.35 3.76
N PHE A 203 2.87 2.24 2.87
CA PHE A 203 2.08 1.96 1.68
C PHE A 203 3.02 1.78 0.48
N ASP A 204 3.04 0.60 -0.08
CA ASP A 204 3.79 0.31 -1.29
C ASP A 204 2.86 0.42 -2.51
N HIS A 205 3.08 1.50 -3.26
CA HIS A 205 2.35 1.82 -4.49
C HIS A 205 3.16 1.45 -5.75
N THR A 206 4.35 0.92 -5.58
CA THR A 206 5.25 0.56 -6.68
C THR A 206 4.57 -0.47 -7.60
N SER A 207 4.59 -0.22 -8.90
CA SER A 207 3.93 -1.07 -9.91
C SER A 207 2.39 -1.19 -9.75
N GLY A 208 1.77 -0.35 -8.91
CA GLY A 208 0.31 -0.24 -8.76
C GLY A 208 -0.34 -1.40 -7.99
N TRP A 209 0.38 -2.07 -7.11
CA TRP A 209 -0.19 -3.14 -6.30
C TRP A 209 -0.82 -2.70 -4.98
N ASP A 210 -0.46 -1.52 -4.47
CA ASP A 210 -1.23 -0.77 -3.48
C ASP A 210 -1.50 -1.52 -2.17
N TRP A 211 -0.45 -2.04 -1.53
CA TRP A 211 -0.56 -2.75 -0.27
C TRP A 211 0.11 -2.01 0.88
N TYR A 212 -0.41 -2.22 2.10
CA TYR A 212 0.19 -1.76 3.34
C TYR A 212 1.03 -2.86 3.98
N ASP A 213 2.27 -2.53 4.32
CA ASP A 213 3.19 -3.44 5.00
C ASP A 213 2.90 -3.44 6.51
N HIS A 214 2.43 -4.57 7.03
CA HIS A 214 2.22 -4.80 8.45
C HIS A 214 3.32 -5.68 9.08
N GLY A 215 4.40 -5.94 8.36
CA GLY A 215 5.48 -6.83 8.76
C GLY A 215 5.22 -8.27 8.30
N ALA A 216 4.58 -9.08 9.12
CA ALA A 216 4.32 -10.48 8.80
C ALA A 216 3.39 -10.70 7.61
N ARG A 217 2.52 -9.73 7.28
CA ARG A 217 1.59 -9.80 6.15
C ARG A 217 1.39 -8.44 5.51
N MET A 218 1.02 -8.46 4.23
CA MET A 218 0.56 -7.28 3.50
C MET A 218 -0.96 -7.16 3.59
N TYR A 219 -1.43 -5.93 3.68
CA TYR A 219 -2.86 -5.62 3.74
C TYR A 219 -3.30 -4.89 2.47
N ASP A 220 -4.31 -5.43 1.81
CA ASP A 220 -4.94 -4.84 0.63
C ASP A 220 -6.21 -4.07 1.03
N ALA A 221 -6.12 -2.75 0.99
CA ALA A 221 -7.24 -1.88 1.35
C ALA A 221 -8.42 -1.96 0.36
N ALA A 222 -8.18 -2.35 -0.90
CA ALA A 222 -9.24 -2.51 -1.90
C ALA A 222 -10.13 -3.71 -1.59
N LYS A 223 -9.56 -4.76 -1.05
CA LYS A 223 -10.27 -5.99 -0.67
C LYS A 223 -10.68 -5.99 0.81
N GLY A 224 -10.03 -5.16 1.63
CA GLY A 224 -10.16 -5.22 3.08
C GLY A 224 -9.64 -6.53 3.66
N SER A 225 -8.62 -7.14 3.03
CA SER A 225 -8.09 -8.46 3.37
C SER A 225 -6.56 -8.49 3.40
N TRP A 226 -6.03 -9.54 4.00
CA TRP A 226 -4.60 -9.85 4.04
C TRP A 226 -4.20 -10.73 2.85
N ASP A 227 -2.90 -10.74 2.51
CA ASP A 227 -2.28 -11.65 1.56
C ASP A 227 -2.28 -13.11 2.03
#